data_04f69490d98b27925c0166e13fcf8362
#
_entry.id   04f69490d98b27925c0166e13fcf8362
#
_cell.length_a   1.000
_cell.length_b   1.000
_cell.length_c   1.000
_cell.angle_alpha   90.00
_cell.angle_beta   90.00
_cell.angle_gamma   90.00
#
_symmetry.space_group_name_H-M   'P 1'
#
loop_
_entity.id
_entity.type
_entity.pdbx_description
1 polymer ?
#
loop_
_entity_poly.entity_id
_entity_poly.type
_entity_poly.pdbx_seq_one_letter_code
_entity_poly.pdbx_strand_id
1 'polypeptide(L)'
;MRTFEEINKKRLENLNKTLKNIHKSPMYRDKYNFEIEELNDLSELRKFEITTKEELRAYSPSGNLAADMKKVVQYHETSGTTGKSISTWLTNSDHQVWCDEMESVALKFNENDILAIRFPYALSFPAHIIQDIVKKAGGVAIPIDSRGVVTPHTRVINLMLKLKITTIACLPLELIMLAETAKLMGYDPKEDFKSLRGFYTIGELLTKERKKQIENIWGVPVYDNYGLTECGVVATACENGHLHVVDENFIIEILDPETLEPVPNGEKGIITISNINFEGNPLIRYYTGDIGRIVDGNTCECGKSSEIIEHFGRIYDIIKIGDQEILMQELQDAILKATGDKVSPFWMVSFNKKRLTINFEESDDREVLDKKAAEQEISNLLGCECKIKLNKYGELFDREKLLKMQLTIKPKYIADYSQTSDYPCTLNDLLKGYGTF
;
A
#
# COMPACT_ATOMS: atom_id res chain seq x y z
N MET A 1 23.74 -15.76 -1.88
CA MET A 1 22.26 -15.64 -2.04
C MET A 1 21.69 -17.04 -1.94
N ARG A 2 20.50 -17.18 -1.32
CA ARG A 2 19.82 -18.48 -1.23
C ARG A 2 19.14 -18.79 -2.55
N THR A 3 19.09 -20.06 -2.87
CA THR A 3 18.31 -20.56 -4.01
C THR A 3 16.83 -20.60 -3.65
N PHE A 4 15.95 -20.62 -4.64
CA PHE A 4 14.50 -20.76 -4.41
C PHE A 4 14.14 -22.07 -3.68
N GLU A 5 14.89 -23.13 -3.92
CA GLU A 5 14.72 -24.41 -3.22
C GLU A 5 15.06 -24.30 -1.72
N GLU A 6 16.16 -23.61 -1.38
CA GLU A 6 16.53 -23.36 0.01
C GLU A 6 15.50 -22.50 0.72
N ILE A 7 14.93 -21.49 0.04
CA ILE A 7 13.84 -20.65 0.56
C ILE A 7 12.60 -21.53 0.86
N ASN A 8 12.16 -22.35 -0.08
CA ASN A 8 10.99 -23.21 0.08
C ASN A 8 11.16 -24.26 1.17
N LYS A 9 12.35 -24.85 1.30
CA LYS A 9 12.65 -25.75 2.42
C LYS A 9 12.47 -25.04 3.75
N LYS A 10 12.97 -23.81 3.88
CA LYS A 10 12.83 -23.00 5.10
C LYS A 10 11.38 -22.61 5.37
N ARG A 11 10.64 -22.25 4.33
CA ARG A 11 9.20 -21.98 4.42
C ARG A 11 8.43 -23.19 4.95
N LEU A 12 8.72 -24.38 4.48
CA LEU A 12 8.07 -25.60 4.95
C LEU A 12 8.36 -25.88 6.42
N GLU A 13 9.61 -25.71 6.88
CA GLU A 13 10.00 -25.81 8.28
C GLU A 13 9.21 -24.81 9.15
N ASN A 14 9.14 -23.54 8.74
CA ASN A 14 8.43 -22.50 9.45
C ASN A 14 6.91 -22.73 9.45
N LEU A 15 6.33 -23.17 8.34
CA LEU A 15 4.92 -23.53 8.23
C LEU A 15 4.56 -24.64 9.23
N ASN A 16 5.32 -25.73 9.26
CA ASN A 16 5.08 -26.85 10.17
C ASN A 16 5.21 -26.40 11.65
N LYS A 17 6.15 -25.53 11.96
CA LYS A 17 6.28 -24.94 13.30
C LYS A 17 5.05 -24.08 13.66
N THR A 18 4.53 -23.30 12.71
CA THR A 18 3.32 -22.47 12.87
C THR A 18 2.10 -23.35 13.08
N LEU A 19 1.92 -24.37 12.26
CA LEU A 19 0.77 -25.30 12.32
C LEU A 19 0.73 -26.08 13.66
N LYS A 20 1.86 -26.49 14.20
CA LYS A 20 1.94 -27.11 15.56
C LYS A 20 1.36 -26.24 16.67
N ASN A 21 1.35 -24.92 16.49
CA ASN A 21 0.92 -23.97 17.50
C ASN A 21 -0.44 -23.31 17.19
N ILE A 22 -0.98 -23.52 16.01
CA ILE A 22 -2.12 -22.75 15.49
C ILE A 22 -3.39 -22.93 16.33
N HIS A 23 -3.60 -24.11 16.92
CA HIS A 23 -4.75 -24.38 17.80
C HIS A 23 -4.74 -23.61 19.12
N LYS A 24 -3.68 -22.87 19.45
CA LYS A 24 -3.69 -21.93 20.57
C LYS A 24 -4.60 -20.74 20.28
N SER A 25 -4.78 -20.37 19.00
CA SER A 25 -5.78 -19.40 18.58
C SER A 25 -7.18 -20.02 18.66
N PRO A 26 -8.12 -19.40 19.41
CA PRO A 26 -9.53 -19.82 19.43
C PRO A 26 -10.13 -19.95 18.03
N MET A 27 -9.86 -19.01 17.14
CA MET A 27 -10.36 -19.03 15.77
C MET A 27 -9.93 -20.30 15.02
N TYR A 28 -8.66 -20.62 15.03
CA TYR A 28 -8.16 -21.80 14.30
C TYR A 28 -8.51 -23.11 14.98
N ARG A 29 -8.64 -23.13 16.31
CA ARG A 29 -9.16 -24.31 17.03
C ARG A 29 -10.60 -24.63 16.64
N ASP A 30 -11.44 -23.59 16.46
CA ASP A 30 -12.82 -23.77 16.05
C ASP A 30 -12.92 -24.12 14.57
N LYS A 31 -12.03 -23.57 13.72
CA LYS A 31 -11.98 -23.81 12.28
C LYS A 31 -11.41 -25.20 11.93
N TYR A 32 -10.32 -25.61 12.57
CA TYR A 32 -9.61 -26.86 12.29
C TYR A 32 -9.81 -27.81 13.47
N ASN A 33 -10.95 -28.48 13.53
CA ASN A 33 -11.31 -29.42 14.59
C ASN A 33 -10.71 -30.84 14.39
N PHE A 34 -9.63 -30.95 13.66
CA PHE A 34 -8.89 -32.18 13.34
C PHE A 34 -7.42 -32.04 13.77
N GLU A 35 -6.74 -33.17 13.94
CA GLU A 35 -5.30 -33.18 14.19
C GLU A 35 -4.53 -32.75 12.94
N ILE A 36 -3.67 -31.76 13.09
CA ILE A 36 -2.85 -31.25 11.99
C ILE A 36 -1.54 -32.03 11.95
N GLU A 37 -1.40 -32.85 10.91
CA GLU A 37 -0.17 -33.59 10.62
C GLU A 37 0.89 -32.67 10.02
N GLU A 38 2.15 -33.06 10.17
CA GLU A 38 3.29 -32.36 9.55
C GLU A 38 3.21 -32.47 8.02
N LEU A 39 3.32 -31.35 7.32
CA LEU A 39 3.30 -31.31 5.87
C LEU A 39 4.67 -31.67 5.30
N ASN A 40 4.68 -32.39 4.19
CA ASN A 40 5.90 -32.77 3.49
C ASN A 40 6.24 -31.84 2.31
N ASP A 41 5.24 -31.10 1.82
CA ASP A 41 5.36 -30.19 0.70
C ASP A 41 4.46 -28.96 0.89
N LEU A 42 4.89 -27.80 0.35
CA LEU A 42 4.13 -26.55 0.46
C LEU A 42 2.78 -26.61 -0.26
N SER A 43 2.64 -27.43 -1.31
CA SER A 43 1.35 -27.62 -2.03
C SER A 43 0.27 -28.23 -1.14
N GLU A 44 0.64 -28.93 -0.07
CA GLU A 44 -0.31 -29.47 0.90
C GLU A 44 -1.03 -28.41 1.72
N LEU A 45 -0.55 -27.16 1.68
CA LEU A 45 -1.22 -26.01 2.30
C LEU A 45 -2.67 -25.86 1.81
N ARG A 46 -2.97 -26.32 0.59
CA ARG A 46 -4.33 -26.34 0.02
C ARG A 46 -5.34 -27.20 0.79
N LYS A 47 -4.90 -28.08 1.67
CA LYS A 47 -5.78 -28.86 2.57
C LYS A 47 -6.49 -27.97 3.60
N PHE A 48 -5.94 -26.78 3.87
CA PHE A 48 -6.51 -25.83 4.83
C PHE A 48 -7.49 -24.88 4.13
N GLU A 49 -8.60 -24.63 4.78
CA GLU A 49 -9.59 -23.65 4.32
C GLU A 49 -9.02 -22.24 4.33
N ILE A 50 -9.53 -21.42 3.41
CA ILE A 50 -9.17 -20.00 3.31
C ILE A 50 -9.64 -19.26 4.57
N THR A 51 -8.78 -18.43 5.13
CA THR A 51 -9.12 -17.51 6.21
C THR A 51 -9.61 -16.20 5.61
N THR A 52 -10.81 -15.78 6.01
CA THR A 52 -11.46 -14.58 5.51
C THR A 52 -11.30 -13.39 6.46
N LYS A 53 -11.51 -12.20 5.92
CA LYS A 53 -11.52 -10.95 6.70
C LYS A 53 -12.67 -10.94 7.71
N GLU A 54 -13.79 -11.52 7.36
CA GLU A 54 -14.99 -11.66 8.20
C GLU A 54 -14.71 -12.56 9.41
N GLU A 55 -14.01 -13.67 9.24
CA GLU A 55 -13.59 -14.54 10.35
C GLU A 55 -12.65 -13.77 11.31
N LEU A 56 -11.63 -13.09 10.78
CA LEU A 56 -10.73 -12.28 11.62
C LEU A 56 -11.50 -11.22 12.42
N ARG A 57 -12.49 -10.57 11.81
CA ARG A 57 -13.36 -9.60 12.50
C ARG A 57 -14.24 -10.24 13.58
N ALA A 58 -14.78 -11.42 13.31
CA ALA A 58 -15.63 -12.13 14.25
C ALA A 58 -14.86 -12.53 15.53
N TYR A 59 -13.61 -12.93 15.37
CA TYR A 59 -12.76 -13.34 16.48
C TYR A 59 -11.94 -12.21 17.12
N SER A 60 -11.93 -10.99 16.54
CA SER A 60 -11.30 -9.82 17.17
C SER A 60 -12.03 -9.42 18.48
N PRO A 61 -11.30 -8.97 19.54
CA PRO A 61 -9.87 -8.61 19.51
C PRO A 61 -8.90 -9.75 19.82
N SER A 62 -9.26 -10.81 20.53
CA SER A 62 -8.28 -11.77 21.07
C SER A 62 -8.44 -13.20 20.55
N GLY A 63 -9.51 -13.51 19.84
CA GLY A 63 -9.72 -14.86 19.30
C GLY A 63 -8.73 -15.26 18.20
N ASN A 64 -8.05 -14.28 17.60
CA ASN A 64 -6.98 -14.50 16.62
C ASN A 64 -5.62 -14.79 17.27
N LEU A 65 -5.45 -14.50 18.57
CA LEU A 65 -4.18 -14.62 19.27
C LEU A 65 -3.83 -16.09 19.54
N ALA A 66 -2.65 -16.52 19.11
CA ALA A 66 -2.10 -17.86 19.33
C ALA A 66 -0.99 -17.89 20.41
N ALA A 67 -0.64 -16.75 21.00
CA ALA A 67 0.35 -16.62 22.05
C ALA A 67 -0.29 -16.34 23.43
N ASP A 68 0.45 -16.58 24.51
CA ASP A 68 0.05 -16.10 25.85
C ASP A 68 0.09 -14.56 25.85
N MET A 69 -0.99 -13.93 26.35
CA MET A 69 -1.09 -12.47 26.48
C MET A 69 0.10 -11.85 27.24
N LYS A 70 0.74 -12.57 28.14
CA LYS A 70 1.94 -12.11 28.87
C LYS A 70 3.17 -11.92 27.98
N LYS A 71 3.18 -12.51 26.79
CA LYS A 71 4.25 -12.36 25.80
C LYS A 71 4.02 -11.21 24.84
N VAL A 72 2.78 -10.68 24.81
CA VAL A 72 2.39 -9.60 23.92
C VAL A 72 3.03 -8.30 24.36
N VAL A 73 3.63 -7.58 23.43
CA VAL A 73 4.31 -6.30 23.67
C VAL A 73 3.71 -5.16 22.87
N GLN A 74 2.94 -5.45 21.80
CA GLN A 74 2.36 -4.43 20.95
C GLN A 74 1.02 -4.87 20.38
N TYR A 75 0.13 -3.90 20.17
CA TYR A 75 -1.21 -4.07 19.61
C TYR A 75 -1.48 -3.08 18.51
N HIS A 76 -2.06 -3.55 17.41
CA HIS A 76 -2.48 -2.76 16.26
C HIS A 76 -3.88 -3.11 15.80
N GLU A 77 -4.52 -2.19 15.07
CA GLU A 77 -5.82 -2.41 14.45
C GLU A 77 -5.85 -1.89 13.00
N THR A 78 -6.63 -2.56 12.17
CA THR A 78 -6.99 -2.00 10.87
C THR A 78 -7.92 -0.78 11.04
N SER A 79 -7.96 0.10 10.03
CA SER A 79 -8.75 1.35 10.09
C SER A 79 -10.27 1.16 10.24
N GLY A 80 -10.78 -0.05 10.06
CA GLY A 80 -12.20 -0.37 10.23
C GLY A 80 -13.16 0.32 9.24
N THR A 81 -12.68 0.89 8.15
CA THR A 81 -13.48 1.66 7.16
C THR A 81 -14.63 0.88 6.54
N THR A 82 -14.56 -0.44 6.53
CA THR A 82 -15.57 -1.34 5.96
C THR A 82 -16.30 -2.18 7.00
N GLY A 83 -16.19 -1.84 8.29
CA GLY A 83 -16.82 -2.57 9.39
C GLY A 83 -15.95 -2.58 10.66
N LYS A 84 -16.15 -3.61 11.52
CA LYS A 84 -15.35 -3.80 12.74
C LYS A 84 -13.86 -3.97 12.39
N SER A 85 -12.97 -3.30 13.14
CA SER A 85 -11.51 -3.43 12.98
C SER A 85 -11.03 -4.84 13.26
N ILE A 86 -9.92 -5.20 12.62
CA ILE A 86 -9.20 -6.44 12.89
C ILE A 86 -8.03 -6.11 13.79
N SER A 87 -7.86 -6.90 14.83
CA SER A 87 -6.81 -6.76 15.83
C SER A 87 -5.60 -7.60 15.49
N THR A 88 -4.41 -7.04 15.68
CA THR A 88 -3.13 -7.71 15.50
C THR A 88 -2.28 -7.55 16.76
N TRP A 89 -1.85 -8.65 17.34
CA TRP A 89 -1.07 -8.72 18.55
C TRP A 89 0.35 -9.20 18.23
N LEU A 90 1.35 -8.48 18.67
CA LEU A 90 2.75 -8.83 18.47
C LEU A 90 3.42 -9.26 19.75
N THR A 91 4.11 -10.39 19.73
CA THR A 91 5.11 -10.76 20.73
C THR A 91 6.43 -10.06 20.42
N ASN A 92 7.43 -10.16 21.32
CA ASN A 92 8.76 -9.65 21.02
C ASN A 92 9.38 -10.29 19.77
N SER A 93 9.15 -11.58 19.54
CA SER A 93 9.64 -12.26 18.33
C SER A 93 8.96 -11.73 17.07
N ASP A 94 7.64 -11.51 17.09
CA ASP A 94 6.91 -10.96 15.95
C ASP A 94 7.36 -9.53 15.63
N HIS A 95 7.55 -8.71 16.66
CA HIS A 95 8.07 -7.35 16.49
C HIS A 95 9.44 -7.35 15.81
N GLN A 96 10.35 -8.25 16.24
CA GLN A 96 11.66 -8.36 15.60
C GLN A 96 11.55 -8.82 14.14
N VAL A 97 10.67 -9.78 13.84
CA VAL A 97 10.41 -10.25 12.48
C VAL A 97 9.92 -9.08 11.61
N TRP A 98 8.98 -8.27 12.08
CA TRP A 98 8.51 -7.10 11.33
C TRP A 98 9.60 -6.04 11.11
N CYS A 99 10.51 -5.86 12.07
CA CYS A 99 11.68 -5.00 11.87
C CYS A 99 12.59 -5.55 10.75
N ASP A 100 12.90 -6.83 10.78
CA ASP A 100 13.79 -7.47 9.80
C ASP A 100 13.17 -7.45 8.39
N GLU A 101 11.84 -7.62 8.28
CA GLU A 101 11.08 -7.49 7.03
C GLU A 101 11.22 -6.08 6.43
N MET A 102 10.95 -5.06 7.23
CA MET A 102 11.07 -3.68 6.77
C MET A 102 12.51 -3.28 6.45
N GLU A 103 13.51 -3.82 7.17
CA GLU A 103 14.93 -3.64 6.86
C GLU A 103 15.35 -4.31 5.54
N SER A 104 14.56 -5.23 4.99
CA SER A 104 14.87 -5.93 3.73
C SER A 104 14.73 -5.07 2.47
N VAL A 105 14.09 -3.89 2.58
CA VAL A 105 13.99 -2.90 1.50
C VAL A 105 15.38 -2.42 1.04
N ALA A 106 15.50 -2.02 -0.23
CA ALA A 106 16.78 -1.54 -0.77
C ALA A 106 17.25 -0.22 -0.13
N LEU A 107 16.33 0.59 0.38
CA LEU A 107 16.68 1.79 1.15
C LEU A 107 17.23 1.43 2.53
N LYS A 108 18.56 1.21 2.61
CA LYS A 108 19.21 0.92 3.89
C LYS A 108 19.39 2.18 4.73
N PHE A 109 19.02 2.11 6.01
CA PHE A 109 19.26 3.18 6.98
C PHE A 109 20.65 3.06 7.61
N ASN A 110 21.21 4.19 8.03
CA ASN A 110 22.51 4.27 8.68
C ASN A 110 22.55 5.47 9.64
N GLU A 111 23.69 5.65 10.33
CA GLU A 111 23.90 6.69 11.34
C GLU A 111 23.81 8.13 10.81
N ASN A 112 23.88 8.35 9.50
CA ASN A 112 23.76 9.69 8.89
C ASN A 112 22.30 10.04 8.54
N ASP A 113 21.36 9.12 8.75
CA ASP A 113 19.97 9.35 8.39
C ASP A 113 19.22 10.15 9.44
N ILE A 114 18.48 11.12 8.95
CA ILE A 114 17.44 11.85 9.69
C ILE A 114 16.12 11.54 8.99
N LEU A 115 15.37 10.59 9.56
CA LEU A 115 14.12 10.10 8.98
C LEU A 115 12.92 10.81 9.58
N ALA A 116 12.11 11.45 8.74
CA ALA A 116 10.78 11.93 9.11
C ALA A 116 9.75 10.81 8.96
N ILE A 117 9.06 10.46 10.04
CA ILE A 117 8.05 9.40 10.07
C ILE A 117 6.67 10.04 10.02
N ARG A 118 6.00 9.94 8.86
CA ARG A 118 4.70 10.53 8.59
C ARG A 118 3.61 9.46 8.36
N PHE A 119 3.66 8.41 9.15
CA PHE A 119 2.57 7.45 9.32
C PHE A 119 1.80 7.77 10.60
N PRO A 120 0.50 7.36 10.72
CA PRO A 120 -0.20 7.44 11.98
C PRO A 120 0.49 6.61 13.06
N TYR A 121 0.66 7.17 14.25
CA TYR A 121 1.13 6.41 15.42
C TYR A 121 0.00 5.69 16.16
N ALA A 122 -1.24 6.19 16.05
CA ALA A 122 -2.38 5.59 16.71
C ALA A 122 -2.79 4.28 16.00
N LEU A 123 -2.66 3.16 16.69
CA LEU A 123 -3.08 1.80 16.27
C LEU A 123 -2.46 1.27 14.96
N SER A 124 -1.66 2.06 14.27
CA SER A 124 -1.01 1.71 13.00
C SER A 124 0.43 1.25 13.24
N PHE A 125 0.86 0.17 12.60
CA PHE A 125 2.18 -0.42 12.86
C PHE A 125 3.37 0.30 12.20
N PRO A 126 3.28 0.85 10.95
CA PRO A 126 4.49 1.25 10.23
C PRO A 126 5.34 2.29 10.95
N ALA A 127 4.67 3.25 11.65
CA ALA A 127 5.38 4.30 12.37
C ALA A 127 6.28 3.73 13.48
N HIS A 128 5.79 2.77 14.23
CA HIS A 128 6.51 2.16 15.36
C HIS A 128 7.69 1.33 14.87
N ILE A 129 7.45 0.46 13.91
CA ILE A 129 8.48 -0.45 13.40
C ILE A 129 9.61 0.33 12.73
N ILE A 130 9.28 1.27 11.85
CA ILE A 130 10.32 2.03 11.13
C ILE A 130 11.12 2.95 12.07
N GLN A 131 10.50 3.44 13.13
CA GLN A 131 11.20 4.17 14.18
C GLN A 131 12.28 3.32 14.85
N ASP A 132 11.97 2.07 15.16
CA ASP A 132 12.92 1.17 15.82
C ASP A 132 14.04 0.74 14.89
N ILE A 133 13.75 0.51 13.60
CA ILE A 133 14.77 0.21 12.58
C ILE A 133 15.79 1.35 12.46
N VAL A 134 15.32 2.59 12.31
CA VAL A 134 16.21 3.74 12.17
C VAL A 134 17.08 3.94 13.40
N LYS A 135 16.52 3.81 14.60
CA LYS A 135 17.28 3.87 15.85
C LYS A 135 18.33 2.76 15.95
N LYS A 136 17.96 1.54 15.55
CA LYS A 136 18.89 0.39 15.51
C LYS A 136 20.05 0.64 14.55
N ALA A 137 19.80 1.32 13.42
CA ALA A 137 20.81 1.74 12.46
C ALA A 137 21.67 2.94 12.92
N GLY A 138 21.42 3.52 14.09
CA GLY A 138 22.12 4.71 14.58
C GLY A 138 21.61 6.03 14.06
N GLY A 139 20.58 6.02 13.23
CA GLY A 139 19.97 7.22 12.66
C GLY A 139 18.99 7.93 13.61
N VAL A 140 18.52 9.09 13.21
CA VAL A 140 17.59 9.93 13.97
C VAL A 140 16.16 9.76 13.44
N ALA A 141 15.24 9.33 14.29
CA ALA A 141 13.82 9.26 13.98
C ALA A 141 13.08 10.53 14.40
N ILE A 142 12.42 11.20 13.46
CA ILE A 142 11.60 12.40 13.70
C ILE A 142 10.12 12.01 13.58
N PRO A 143 9.38 11.80 14.69
CA PRO A 143 7.97 11.42 14.68
C PRO A 143 7.10 12.63 14.35
N ILE A 144 6.71 12.79 13.09
CA ILE A 144 5.88 13.92 12.65
C ILE A 144 4.41 13.56 12.44
N ASP A 145 4.05 12.29 12.60
CA ASP A 145 2.69 11.77 12.48
C ASP A 145 1.90 12.32 11.25
N SER A 146 0.98 11.58 10.71
CA SER A 146 0.18 12.00 9.56
C SER A 146 -1.24 12.46 9.92
N ARG A 147 -1.70 12.23 11.14
CA ARG A 147 -3.07 12.52 11.59
C ARG A 147 -3.17 13.52 12.73
N GLY A 148 -2.07 14.08 13.19
CA GLY A 148 -2.05 15.06 14.25
C GLY A 148 -2.12 16.51 13.74
N VAL A 149 -2.89 17.38 14.39
CA VAL A 149 -2.95 18.83 14.07
C VAL A 149 -1.63 19.55 14.36
N VAL A 150 -0.71 18.90 15.08
CA VAL A 150 0.56 19.50 15.53
C VAL A 150 1.55 19.67 14.37
N THR A 151 1.48 18.82 13.35
CA THR A 151 2.42 18.78 12.22
C THR A 151 1.70 18.95 10.88
N PRO A 152 1.07 20.13 10.60
CA PRO A 152 0.54 20.44 9.28
C PRO A 152 1.66 20.40 8.24
N HIS A 153 1.31 20.23 6.96
CA HIS A 153 2.29 20.11 5.87
C HIS A 153 3.31 21.25 5.84
N THR A 154 2.88 22.49 6.12
CA THR A 154 3.77 23.66 6.21
C THR A 154 4.86 23.51 7.29
N ARG A 155 4.50 22.94 8.45
CA ARG A 155 5.47 22.66 9.51
C ARG A 155 6.43 21.54 9.10
N VAL A 156 5.93 20.53 8.38
CA VAL A 156 6.77 19.43 7.87
C VAL A 156 7.81 19.99 6.90
N ILE A 157 7.41 20.83 5.94
CA ILE A 157 8.34 21.49 5.00
C ILE A 157 9.43 22.27 5.75
N ASN A 158 9.05 23.06 6.74
CA ASN A 158 10.01 23.79 7.57
C ASN A 158 10.97 22.87 8.35
N LEU A 159 10.48 21.73 8.85
CA LEU A 159 11.33 20.74 9.52
C LEU A 159 12.28 20.06 8.54
N MET A 160 11.82 19.74 7.33
CA MET A 160 12.67 19.14 6.28
C MET A 160 13.88 20.02 5.98
N LEU A 161 13.67 21.32 5.80
CA LEU A 161 14.73 22.28 5.54
C LEU A 161 15.64 22.48 6.77
N LYS A 162 15.03 22.73 7.94
CA LYS A 162 15.76 23.05 9.16
C LYS A 162 16.64 21.92 9.67
N LEU A 163 16.11 20.70 9.63
CA LEU A 163 16.80 19.50 10.14
C LEU A 163 17.59 18.77 9.07
N LYS A 164 17.51 19.21 7.82
CA LYS A 164 18.13 18.54 6.66
C LYS A 164 17.73 17.06 6.61
N ILE A 165 16.41 16.81 6.67
CA ILE A 165 15.85 15.45 6.62
C ILE A 165 16.37 14.73 5.38
N THR A 166 16.84 13.48 5.57
CA THR A 166 17.44 12.67 4.51
C THR A 166 16.43 11.71 3.87
N THR A 167 15.41 11.33 4.62
CA THR A 167 14.40 10.37 4.18
C THR A 167 13.05 10.69 4.82
N ILE A 168 11.96 10.40 4.08
CA ILE A 168 10.60 10.47 4.61
C ILE A 168 9.95 9.09 4.45
N ALA A 169 9.31 8.61 5.51
CA ALA A 169 8.47 7.43 5.48
C ALA A 169 6.99 7.83 5.57
N CYS A 170 6.22 7.58 4.51
CA CYS A 170 4.82 8.01 4.40
C CYS A 170 4.04 7.25 3.33
N LEU A 171 2.76 7.57 3.18
CA LEU A 171 1.95 7.15 2.01
C LEU A 171 2.43 7.87 0.74
N PRO A 172 2.36 7.25 -0.44
CA PRO A 172 2.70 7.88 -1.73
C PRO A 172 2.04 9.25 -1.97
N LEU A 173 0.75 9.38 -1.66
CA LEU A 173 0.04 10.65 -1.82
C LEU A 173 0.57 11.77 -0.94
N GLU A 174 1.06 11.46 0.27
CA GLU A 174 1.68 12.47 1.15
C GLU A 174 2.86 13.18 0.47
N LEU A 175 3.63 12.46 -0.35
CA LEU A 175 4.75 13.05 -1.10
C LEU A 175 4.27 14.07 -2.15
N ILE A 176 3.13 13.82 -2.78
CA ILE A 176 2.50 14.78 -3.70
C ILE A 176 1.99 16.02 -2.94
N MET A 177 1.32 15.80 -1.79
CA MET A 177 0.82 16.91 -0.96
C MET A 177 1.94 17.75 -0.38
N LEU A 178 3.04 17.14 0.05
CA LEU A 178 4.24 17.84 0.52
C LEU A 178 4.89 18.66 -0.60
N ALA A 179 4.97 18.10 -1.82
CA ALA A 179 5.51 18.82 -2.96
C ALA A 179 4.68 20.05 -3.33
N GLU A 180 3.34 19.92 -3.34
CA GLU A 180 2.44 21.04 -3.57
C GLU A 180 2.57 22.10 -2.47
N THR A 181 2.66 21.66 -1.20
CA THR A 181 2.88 22.57 -0.07
C THR A 181 4.21 23.32 -0.19
N ALA A 182 5.29 22.63 -0.57
CA ALA A 182 6.59 23.26 -0.78
C ALA A 182 6.50 24.36 -1.84
N LYS A 183 5.87 24.10 -3.00
CA LYS A 183 5.65 25.06 -4.07
C LYS A 183 4.82 26.27 -3.59
N LEU A 184 3.73 26.05 -2.85
CA LEU A 184 2.91 27.13 -2.28
C LEU A 184 3.67 27.97 -1.27
N MET A 185 4.71 27.42 -0.63
CA MET A 185 5.62 28.16 0.27
C MET A 185 6.80 28.81 -0.47
N GLY A 186 6.88 28.70 -1.80
CA GLY A 186 7.91 29.29 -2.64
C GLY A 186 9.19 28.46 -2.77
N TYR A 187 9.14 27.17 -2.41
CA TYR A 187 10.26 26.24 -2.56
C TYR A 187 10.10 25.33 -3.76
N ASP A 188 11.21 25.00 -4.40
CA ASP A 188 11.28 23.95 -5.42
C ASP A 188 11.58 22.59 -4.76
N PRO A 189 10.69 21.57 -4.89
CA PRO A 189 10.90 20.27 -4.27
C PRO A 189 12.22 19.59 -4.65
N LYS A 190 12.72 19.81 -5.86
CA LYS A 190 13.95 19.20 -6.38
C LYS A 190 15.21 19.96 -5.99
N GLU A 191 15.12 21.31 -5.94
CA GLU A 191 16.30 22.15 -5.77
C GLU A 191 16.55 22.54 -4.30
N ASP A 192 15.50 22.68 -3.48
CA ASP A 192 15.64 23.15 -2.10
C ASP A 192 15.84 22.03 -1.07
N PHE A 193 15.51 20.78 -1.41
CA PHE A 193 15.55 19.65 -0.47
C PHE A 193 16.69 18.66 -0.77
N LYS A 194 17.87 19.15 -1.08
CA LYS A 194 19.05 18.35 -1.50
C LYS A 194 19.60 17.38 -0.44
N SER A 195 19.15 17.46 0.79
CA SER A 195 19.46 16.47 1.82
C SER A 195 18.71 15.15 1.63
N LEU A 196 17.59 15.16 0.90
CA LEU A 196 16.83 13.95 0.62
C LEU A 196 17.64 12.96 -0.22
N ARG A 197 17.57 11.67 0.12
CA ARG A 197 18.19 10.59 -0.61
C ARG A 197 17.21 9.49 -1.06
N GLY A 198 15.96 9.57 -0.59
CA GLY A 198 14.90 8.63 -0.97
C GLY A 198 13.71 8.68 -0.03
N PHE A 199 12.64 8.00 -0.46
CA PHE A 199 11.41 7.87 0.28
C PHE A 199 11.09 6.40 0.55
N TYR A 200 10.54 6.13 1.74
CA TYR A 200 9.98 4.84 2.13
C TYR A 200 8.46 4.92 2.09
N THR A 201 7.81 4.12 1.25
CA THR A 201 6.35 4.12 1.14
C THR A 201 5.74 2.75 1.43
N ILE A 202 4.52 2.73 1.99
CA ILE A 202 3.71 1.55 2.22
C ILE A 202 2.24 1.96 2.44
N GLY A 203 1.30 1.06 2.16
CA GLY A 203 -0.09 1.18 2.59
C GLY A 203 -1.03 1.85 1.60
N GLU A 204 -0.55 2.21 0.43
CA GLU A 204 -1.32 2.69 -0.72
C GLU A 204 -0.75 2.08 -2.00
N LEU A 205 -1.60 1.85 -3.01
CA LEU A 205 -1.13 1.38 -4.31
C LEU A 205 -0.21 2.43 -4.94
N LEU A 206 1.03 2.07 -5.20
CA LEU A 206 1.99 2.87 -5.94
C LEU A 206 2.23 2.25 -7.32
N THR A 207 1.60 2.83 -8.34
CA THR A 207 1.81 2.38 -9.71
C THR A 207 3.14 2.87 -10.27
N LYS A 208 3.59 2.25 -11.37
CA LYS A 208 4.84 2.62 -12.04
C LYS A 208 4.86 4.09 -12.45
N GLU A 209 3.77 4.59 -13.03
CA GLU A 209 3.70 5.98 -13.50
C GLU A 209 3.59 6.96 -12.31
N ARG A 210 2.90 6.60 -11.22
CA ARG A 210 2.86 7.43 -10.00
C ARG A 210 4.23 7.48 -9.32
N LYS A 211 4.93 6.37 -9.25
CA LYS A 211 6.31 6.32 -8.73
C LYS A 211 7.20 7.27 -9.52
N LYS A 212 7.21 7.16 -10.84
CA LYS A 212 7.96 8.02 -11.76
C LYS A 212 7.62 9.50 -11.57
N GLN A 213 6.32 9.83 -11.42
CA GLN A 213 5.89 11.20 -11.17
C GLN A 213 6.48 11.76 -9.86
N ILE A 214 6.42 11.00 -8.76
CA ILE A 214 6.99 11.42 -7.46
C ILE A 214 8.51 11.59 -7.59
N GLU A 215 9.21 10.65 -8.22
CA GLU A 215 10.65 10.71 -8.43
C GLU A 215 11.06 11.92 -9.28
N ASN A 216 10.29 12.25 -10.32
CA ASN A 216 10.53 13.45 -11.14
C ASN A 216 10.36 14.75 -10.34
N ILE A 217 9.34 14.81 -9.48
CA ILE A 217 9.04 15.99 -8.65
C ILE A 217 10.16 16.25 -7.63
N TRP A 218 10.65 15.21 -6.97
CA TRP A 218 11.60 15.35 -5.86
C TRP A 218 13.06 15.11 -6.24
N GLY A 219 13.32 14.47 -7.37
CA GLY A 219 14.66 14.11 -7.83
C GLY A 219 15.35 12.98 -7.06
N VAL A 220 14.59 12.23 -6.25
CA VAL A 220 15.10 11.11 -5.44
C VAL A 220 14.23 9.85 -5.59
N PRO A 221 14.78 8.64 -5.38
CA PRO A 221 14.05 7.39 -5.58
C PRO A 221 12.98 7.15 -4.51
N VAL A 222 11.93 6.42 -4.91
CA VAL A 222 10.87 5.90 -4.02
C VAL A 222 11.03 4.40 -3.89
N TYR A 223 11.08 3.92 -2.65
CA TYR A 223 11.14 2.50 -2.28
C TYR A 223 9.82 2.10 -1.66
N ASP A 224 9.00 1.41 -2.45
CA ASP A 224 7.67 0.97 -2.03
C ASP A 224 7.72 -0.37 -1.30
N ASN A 225 6.68 -0.63 -0.51
CA ASN A 225 6.52 -1.88 0.20
C ASN A 225 5.05 -2.30 0.19
N TYR A 226 4.81 -3.59 0.07
CA TYR A 226 3.49 -4.16 0.17
C TYR A 226 3.31 -4.85 1.52
N GLY A 227 2.24 -4.51 2.21
CA GLY A 227 1.93 -5.08 3.51
C GLY A 227 0.54 -4.72 4.03
N LEU A 228 0.11 -5.47 5.05
CA LEU A 228 -1.18 -5.31 5.69
C LEU A 228 -1.00 -5.28 7.21
N THR A 229 -1.91 -4.61 7.92
CA THR A 229 -1.88 -4.58 9.39
C THR A 229 -1.95 -5.98 9.99
N GLU A 230 -2.65 -6.89 9.31
CA GLU A 230 -2.87 -8.27 9.76
C GLU A 230 -1.59 -9.13 9.73
N CYS A 231 -0.63 -8.81 8.88
CA CYS A 231 0.54 -9.68 8.66
C CYS A 231 1.89 -8.96 8.56
N GLY A 232 1.95 -7.63 8.65
CA GLY A 232 3.20 -6.87 8.50
C GLY A 232 3.58 -6.59 7.05
N VAL A 233 4.89 -6.51 6.77
CA VAL A 233 5.43 -6.21 5.45
C VAL A 233 5.71 -7.50 4.70
N VAL A 234 4.95 -7.75 3.66
CA VAL A 234 4.98 -9.00 2.86
C VAL A 234 6.03 -8.97 1.76
N ALA A 235 6.18 -7.81 1.11
CA ALA A 235 7.14 -7.63 0.03
C ALA A 235 7.76 -6.23 0.07
N THR A 236 9.04 -6.13 -0.30
CA THR A 236 9.84 -4.90 -0.24
C THR A 236 10.52 -4.61 -1.56
N ALA A 237 10.64 -3.32 -1.90
CA ALA A 237 11.31 -2.91 -3.13
C ALA A 237 12.81 -3.22 -3.11
N CYS A 238 13.30 -3.81 -4.19
CA CYS A 238 14.72 -3.87 -4.51
C CYS A 238 15.20 -2.58 -5.21
N GLU A 239 16.48 -2.53 -5.58
CA GLU A 239 17.08 -1.40 -6.28
C GLU A 239 16.41 -1.11 -7.64
N ASN A 240 15.84 -2.13 -8.27
CA ASN A 240 15.12 -2.02 -9.55
C ASN A 240 13.63 -1.67 -9.34
N GLY A 241 13.18 -1.52 -8.09
CA GLY A 241 11.81 -1.16 -7.73
C GLY A 241 10.80 -2.32 -7.76
N HIS A 242 11.25 -3.57 -7.93
CA HIS A 242 10.39 -4.75 -7.85
C HIS A 242 10.14 -5.13 -6.39
N LEU A 243 8.90 -5.51 -6.07
CA LEU A 243 8.49 -5.94 -4.73
C LEU A 243 8.79 -7.43 -4.54
N HIS A 244 9.95 -7.75 -4.00
CA HIS A 244 10.30 -9.12 -3.63
C HIS A 244 9.64 -9.55 -2.34
N VAL A 245 9.02 -10.73 -2.32
CA VAL A 245 8.47 -11.37 -1.11
C VAL A 245 9.58 -11.53 -0.08
N VAL A 246 9.29 -11.25 1.18
CA VAL A 246 10.22 -11.50 2.28
C VAL A 246 10.35 -13.00 2.51
N ASP A 247 11.52 -13.54 2.19
CA ASP A 247 11.80 -14.94 1.86
C ASP A 247 11.18 -15.98 2.78
N GLU A 248 11.41 -15.90 4.09
CA GLU A 248 11.14 -17.00 5.03
C GLU A 248 9.81 -16.89 5.76
N ASN A 249 9.15 -15.72 5.66
CA ASN A 249 8.05 -15.38 6.54
C ASN A 249 6.68 -15.60 5.88
N PHE A 250 6.65 -15.74 4.55
CA PHE A 250 5.40 -15.78 3.81
C PHE A 250 5.38 -16.89 2.76
N ILE A 251 4.21 -17.51 2.62
CA ILE A 251 3.81 -18.27 1.45
C ILE A 251 2.69 -17.50 0.78
N ILE A 252 2.85 -17.23 -0.51
CA ILE A 252 1.89 -16.49 -1.31
C ILE A 252 1.25 -17.44 -2.32
N GLU A 253 -0.08 -17.43 -2.35
CA GLU A 253 -0.89 -18.07 -3.39
C GLU A 253 -1.64 -16.99 -4.16
N ILE A 254 -1.79 -17.16 -5.46
CA ILE A 254 -2.67 -16.31 -6.26
C ILE A 254 -3.87 -17.17 -6.64
N LEU A 255 -5.06 -16.79 -6.18
CA LEU A 255 -6.27 -17.58 -6.33
C LEU A 255 -7.26 -16.91 -7.29
N ASP A 256 -7.92 -17.71 -8.09
CA ASP A 256 -9.08 -17.28 -8.86
C ASP A 256 -10.19 -16.81 -7.89
N PRO A 257 -10.80 -15.64 -8.12
CA PRO A 257 -11.76 -15.06 -7.18
C PRO A 257 -13.09 -15.84 -7.07
N GLU A 258 -13.44 -16.67 -8.06
CA GLU A 258 -14.70 -17.42 -8.10
C GLU A 258 -14.52 -18.84 -7.59
N THR A 259 -13.48 -19.53 -8.06
CA THR A 259 -13.22 -20.94 -7.71
C THR A 259 -12.38 -21.11 -6.46
N LEU A 260 -11.62 -20.08 -6.06
CA LEU A 260 -10.63 -20.10 -4.98
C LEU A 260 -9.49 -21.11 -5.20
N GLU A 261 -9.32 -21.56 -6.44
CA GLU A 261 -8.21 -22.42 -6.83
C GLU A 261 -7.01 -21.58 -7.29
N PRO A 262 -5.78 -22.06 -7.12
CA PRO A 262 -4.60 -21.36 -7.59
C PRO A 262 -4.60 -21.18 -9.11
N VAL A 263 -4.30 -19.95 -9.56
CA VAL A 263 -4.10 -19.67 -10.98
C VAL A 263 -2.66 -20.02 -11.41
N PRO A 264 -2.42 -20.24 -12.71
CA PRO A 264 -1.07 -20.40 -13.25
C PRO A 264 -0.15 -19.23 -12.93
N ASN A 265 1.16 -19.49 -12.77
CA ASN A 265 2.14 -18.44 -12.53
C ASN A 265 2.10 -17.36 -13.62
N GLY A 266 2.09 -16.10 -13.20
CA GLY A 266 2.01 -14.94 -14.08
C GLY A 266 0.59 -14.48 -14.39
N GLU A 267 -0.45 -15.26 -14.06
CA GLU A 267 -1.84 -14.84 -14.17
C GLU A 267 -2.28 -14.01 -12.96
N LYS A 268 -3.26 -13.14 -13.18
CA LYS A 268 -3.85 -12.29 -12.14
C LYS A 268 -4.88 -13.07 -11.33
N GLY A 269 -4.92 -12.84 -10.04
CA GLY A 269 -5.91 -13.37 -9.11
C GLY A 269 -5.82 -12.67 -7.77
N ILE A 270 -6.42 -13.24 -6.74
CA ILE A 270 -6.40 -12.68 -5.39
C ILE A 270 -5.13 -13.13 -4.66
N ILE A 271 -4.40 -12.17 -4.13
CA ILE A 271 -3.25 -12.42 -3.27
C ILE A 271 -3.76 -13.04 -1.97
N THR A 272 -3.33 -14.27 -1.70
CA THR A 272 -3.66 -15.02 -0.49
C THR A 272 -2.36 -15.30 0.25
N ILE A 273 -2.33 -15.00 1.56
CA ILE A 273 -1.10 -14.96 2.35
C ILE A 273 -1.17 -15.95 3.50
N SER A 274 -0.12 -16.76 3.66
CA SER A 274 0.17 -17.43 4.92
C SER A 274 1.43 -16.83 5.53
N ASN A 275 1.31 -16.25 6.74
CA ASN A 275 2.46 -15.79 7.51
C ASN A 275 2.94 -16.95 8.40
N ILE A 276 4.15 -17.40 8.18
CA ILE A 276 4.65 -18.68 8.69
C ILE A 276 5.78 -18.58 9.72
N ASN A 277 6.04 -17.39 10.21
CA ASN A 277 7.08 -17.17 11.24
C ASN A 277 6.58 -16.23 12.35
N PHE A 278 5.27 -16.34 12.68
CA PHE A 278 4.61 -15.47 13.66
C PHE A 278 4.05 -16.29 14.82
N GLU A 279 4.28 -15.82 16.04
CA GLU A 279 3.80 -16.46 17.26
C GLU A 279 2.43 -15.91 17.69
N GLY A 280 2.23 -14.59 17.57
CA GLY A 280 1.03 -13.91 18.06
C GLY A 280 -0.19 -14.12 17.17
N ASN A 281 -0.12 -13.73 15.93
CA ASN A 281 -1.24 -13.79 14.99
C ASN A 281 -0.84 -14.56 13.71
N PRO A 282 -0.73 -15.89 13.76
CA PRO A 282 -0.50 -16.67 12.55
C PRO A 282 -1.72 -16.57 11.62
N LEU A 283 -1.47 -16.48 10.33
CA LEU A 283 -2.48 -16.49 9.28
C LEU A 283 -2.21 -17.64 8.32
N ILE A 284 -3.21 -18.46 8.08
CA ILE A 284 -3.15 -19.55 7.09
C ILE A 284 -4.13 -19.26 5.98
N ARG A 285 -3.62 -19.14 4.75
CA ARG A 285 -4.37 -18.87 3.53
C ARG A 285 -5.32 -17.68 3.67
N TYR A 286 -4.81 -16.55 4.16
CA TYR A 286 -5.60 -15.34 4.36
C TYR A 286 -5.91 -14.66 3.03
N TYR A 287 -7.19 -14.59 2.67
CA TYR A 287 -7.72 -13.91 1.50
C TYR A 287 -7.72 -12.40 1.71
N THR A 288 -6.77 -11.70 1.11
CA THR A 288 -6.57 -10.26 1.36
C THR A 288 -7.62 -9.38 0.69
N GLY A 289 -8.18 -9.84 -0.44
CA GLY A 289 -8.99 -9.04 -1.35
C GLY A 289 -8.17 -8.12 -2.26
N ASP A 290 -6.84 -8.17 -2.19
CA ASP A 290 -5.94 -7.48 -3.10
C ASP A 290 -5.71 -8.34 -4.35
N ILE A 291 -5.73 -7.72 -5.53
CA ILE A 291 -5.48 -8.37 -6.81
C ILE A 291 -4.00 -8.25 -7.14
N GLY A 292 -3.38 -9.36 -7.53
CA GLY A 292 -1.98 -9.38 -7.90
C GLY A 292 -1.61 -10.57 -8.75
N ARG A 293 -0.33 -10.68 -9.05
CA ARG A 293 0.30 -11.88 -9.61
C ARG A 293 1.70 -12.07 -9.07
N ILE A 294 2.19 -13.30 -9.18
CA ILE A 294 3.57 -13.64 -8.86
C ILE A 294 4.38 -13.73 -10.15
N VAL A 295 5.56 -13.14 -10.11
CA VAL A 295 6.59 -13.24 -11.15
C VAL A 295 7.84 -13.90 -10.54
N ASP A 296 8.56 -14.69 -11.33
CA ASP A 296 9.80 -15.35 -10.89
C ASP A 296 10.87 -14.29 -10.52
N GLY A 297 11.35 -14.34 -9.28
CA GLY A 297 12.37 -13.43 -8.78
C GLY A 297 13.69 -13.51 -9.52
N ASN A 298 14.03 -14.66 -10.08
CA ASN A 298 15.24 -14.85 -10.88
C ASN A 298 15.26 -14.01 -12.17
N THR A 299 14.13 -13.44 -12.58
CA THR A 299 14.04 -12.49 -13.70
C THR A 299 14.51 -11.09 -13.34
N CYS A 300 14.75 -10.80 -12.06
CA CYS A 300 15.21 -9.50 -11.59
C CYS A 300 16.73 -9.42 -11.51
N GLU A 301 17.30 -8.37 -12.09
CA GLU A 301 18.75 -8.13 -12.09
C GLU A 301 19.34 -7.82 -10.69
N CYS A 302 18.48 -7.58 -9.67
CA CYS A 302 18.94 -7.37 -8.28
C CYS A 302 19.52 -8.63 -7.63
N GLY A 303 19.31 -9.80 -8.26
CA GLY A 303 19.86 -11.09 -7.84
C GLY A 303 19.11 -11.78 -6.70
N LYS A 304 18.01 -11.22 -6.19
CA LYS A 304 17.13 -11.92 -5.24
C LYS A 304 16.34 -13.01 -5.96
N SER A 305 16.29 -14.21 -5.38
CA SER A 305 15.54 -15.35 -5.95
C SER A 305 14.11 -15.47 -5.42
N SER A 306 13.73 -14.68 -4.41
CA SER A 306 12.35 -14.68 -3.92
C SER A 306 11.39 -14.09 -4.95
N GLU A 307 10.15 -14.58 -4.94
CA GLU A 307 9.11 -14.16 -5.88
C GLU A 307 8.89 -12.66 -5.83
N ILE A 308 8.47 -12.10 -6.95
CA ILE A 308 8.04 -10.71 -7.08
C ILE A 308 6.52 -10.69 -7.06
N ILE A 309 5.93 -9.82 -6.23
CA ILE A 309 4.51 -9.50 -6.25
C ILE A 309 4.29 -8.26 -7.11
N GLU A 310 3.40 -8.36 -8.09
CA GLU A 310 2.81 -7.20 -8.74
C GLU A 310 1.39 -7.00 -8.21
N HIS A 311 1.12 -5.82 -7.65
CA HIS A 311 -0.16 -5.45 -7.04
C HIS A 311 -0.96 -4.52 -7.97
N PHE A 312 -2.25 -4.82 -8.18
CA PHE A 312 -3.11 -4.12 -9.16
C PHE A 312 -4.27 -3.34 -8.52
N GLY A 313 -4.41 -3.38 -7.21
CA GLY A 313 -5.51 -2.78 -6.46
C GLY A 313 -6.37 -3.84 -5.76
N ARG A 314 -7.58 -3.45 -5.37
CA ARG A 314 -8.49 -4.33 -4.61
C ARG A 314 -9.65 -4.80 -5.47
N ILE A 315 -10.14 -6.01 -5.21
CA ILE A 315 -11.31 -6.56 -5.90
C ILE A 315 -12.57 -5.68 -5.72
N TYR A 316 -12.68 -4.99 -4.58
CA TYR A 316 -13.80 -4.10 -4.28
C TYR A 316 -13.69 -2.71 -4.93
N ASP A 317 -12.53 -2.37 -5.48
CA ASP A 317 -12.25 -1.10 -6.14
C ASP A 317 -12.27 -1.21 -7.69
N ILE A 318 -12.68 -2.37 -8.23
CA ILE A 318 -12.83 -2.58 -9.67
C ILE A 318 -13.95 -1.68 -10.21
N ILE A 319 -13.63 -0.90 -11.25
CA ILE A 319 -14.60 -0.06 -11.95
C ILE A 319 -15.21 -0.87 -13.10
N LYS A 320 -16.55 -0.95 -13.12
CA LYS A 320 -17.29 -1.67 -14.18
C LYS A 320 -18.02 -0.67 -15.09
N ILE A 321 -17.65 -0.68 -16.37
CA ILE A 321 -18.24 0.17 -17.42
C ILE A 321 -18.62 -0.71 -18.61
N GLY A 322 -19.91 -0.98 -18.79
CA GLY A 322 -20.37 -1.99 -19.75
C GLY A 322 -19.80 -3.35 -19.38
N ASP A 323 -19.10 -3.99 -20.32
CA ASP A 323 -18.43 -5.28 -20.13
C ASP A 323 -16.96 -5.13 -19.70
N GLN A 324 -16.48 -3.90 -19.52
CA GLN A 324 -15.09 -3.65 -19.11
C GLN A 324 -14.96 -3.62 -17.58
N GLU A 325 -13.97 -4.33 -17.07
CA GLU A 325 -13.50 -4.29 -15.69
C GLU A 325 -12.14 -3.60 -15.66
N ILE A 326 -12.05 -2.46 -14.99
CA ILE A 326 -10.85 -1.62 -14.92
C ILE A 326 -10.26 -1.70 -13.52
N LEU A 327 -9.02 -2.14 -13.44
CA LEU A 327 -8.27 -2.18 -12.19
C LEU A 327 -7.72 -0.79 -11.82
N MET A 328 -7.54 -0.54 -10.55
CA MET A 328 -6.98 0.74 -10.06
C MET A 328 -5.62 1.07 -10.64
N GLN A 329 -4.75 0.06 -10.78
CA GLN A 329 -3.44 0.22 -11.40
C GLN A 329 -3.57 0.65 -12.87
N GLU A 330 -4.44 0.00 -13.64
CA GLU A 330 -4.66 0.30 -15.05
C GLU A 330 -5.21 1.73 -15.22
N LEU A 331 -6.17 2.11 -14.37
CA LEU A 331 -6.73 3.46 -14.36
C LEU A 331 -5.67 4.52 -14.07
N GLN A 332 -4.91 4.35 -12.99
CA GLN A 332 -3.91 5.33 -12.57
C GLN A 332 -2.79 5.47 -13.62
N ASP A 333 -2.29 4.36 -14.15
CA ASP A 333 -1.24 4.38 -15.16
C ASP A 333 -1.72 4.98 -16.49
N ALA A 334 -2.95 4.67 -16.94
CA ALA A 334 -3.52 5.27 -18.15
C ALA A 334 -3.67 6.79 -18.01
N ILE A 335 -4.16 7.26 -16.87
CA ILE A 335 -4.31 8.68 -16.57
C ILE A 335 -2.94 9.38 -16.60
N LEU A 336 -1.99 8.90 -15.81
CA LEU A 336 -0.69 9.56 -15.65
C LEU A 336 0.17 9.50 -16.93
N LYS A 337 0.06 8.42 -17.69
CA LYS A 337 0.74 8.27 -18.99
C LYS A 337 0.23 9.26 -20.01
N ALA A 338 -1.09 9.41 -20.15
CA ALA A 338 -1.69 10.29 -21.13
C ALA A 338 -1.57 11.78 -20.77
N THR A 339 -1.50 12.13 -19.49
CA THR A 339 -1.46 13.53 -19.07
C THR A 339 -0.07 14.03 -18.70
N GLY A 340 0.83 13.15 -18.22
CA GLY A 340 2.16 13.52 -17.76
C GLY A 340 2.11 14.65 -16.73
N ASP A 341 2.97 15.65 -16.93
CA ASP A 341 3.05 16.83 -16.06
C ASP A 341 2.18 18.01 -16.55
N LYS A 342 1.30 17.79 -17.54
CA LYS A 342 0.48 18.87 -18.15
C LYS A 342 -0.74 19.26 -17.33
N VAL A 343 -1.05 18.50 -16.27
CA VAL A 343 -2.17 18.77 -15.33
C VAL A 343 -1.69 18.72 -13.91
N SER A 344 -2.51 19.20 -12.97
CA SER A 344 -2.25 19.01 -11.54
C SER A 344 -2.06 17.52 -11.21
N PRO A 345 -1.17 17.16 -10.28
CA PRO A 345 -1.00 15.75 -9.85
C PRO A 345 -2.23 15.19 -9.12
N PHE A 346 -3.20 16.04 -8.81
CA PHE A 346 -4.47 15.69 -8.19
C PHE A 346 -5.53 15.47 -9.24
N TRP A 347 -6.22 14.35 -9.15
CA TRP A 347 -7.31 14.00 -10.07
C TRP A 347 -8.38 13.20 -9.33
N MET A 348 -9.58 13.26 -9.87
CA MET A 348 -10.72 12.46 -9.42
C MET A 348 -11.43 11.86 -10.61
N VAL A 349 -11.93 10.65 -10.39
CA VAL A 349 -12.70 9.92 -11.40
C VAL A 349 -14.13 9.75 -10.91
N SER A 350 -15.06 10.01 -11.81
CA SER A 350 -16.45 9.60 -11.68
C SER A 350 -16.82 8.71 -12.85
N PHE A 351 -17.66 7.72 -12.62
CA PHE A 351 -18.09 6.81 -13.67
C PHE A 351 -19.56 6.43 -13.56
N ASN A 352 -20.13 6.04 -14.69
CA ASN A 352 -21.44 5.41 -14.78
C ASN A 352 -21.35 4.20 -15.72
N LYS A 353 -22.48 3.54 -15.99
CA LYS A 353 -22.53 2.35 -16.87
C LYS A 353 -22.00 2.54 -18.29
N LYS A 354 -21.78 3.79 -18.75
CA LYS A 354 -21.42 4.08 -20.14
C LYS A 354 -20.03 4.66 -20.32
N ARG A 355 -19.56 5.46 -19.35
CA ARG A 355 -18.32 6.22 -19.49
C ARG A 355 -17.63 6.55 -18.20
N LEU A 356 -16.35 6.83 -18.32
CA LEU A 356 -15.47 7.37 -17.31
C LEU A 356 -15.32 8.89 -17.51
N THR A 357 -15.38 9.65 -16.42
CA THR A 357 -15.06 11.09 -16.46
C THR A 357 -13.93 11.36 -15.48
N ILE A 358 -12.83 11.89 -15.98
CA ILE A 358 -11.65 12.26 -15.20
C ILE A 358 -11.65 13.75 -14.99
N ASN A 359 -11.58 14.17 -13.73
CA ASN A 359 -11.53 15.57 -13.37
C ASN A 359 -10.11 15.94 -12.98
N PHE A 360 -9.55 16.96 -13.62
CA PHE A 360 -8.26 17.57 -13.32
C PHE A 360 -8.44 19.04 -13.01
N GLU A 361 -7.40 19.67 -12.49
CA GLU A 361 -7.27 21.12 -12.45
C GLU A 361 -6.27 21.61 -13.50
N GLU A 362 -6.58 22.74 -14.11
CA GLU A 362 -5.65 23.49 -14.93
C GLU A 362 -4.48 23.98 -14.08
N SER A 363 -3.33 24.13 -14.69
CA SER A 363 -2.16 24.71 -14.06
C SER A 363 -1.61 25.81 -14.97
N ASP A 364 -1.53 27.03 -14.47
CA ASP A 364 -1.07 28.19 -15.23
C ASP A 364 0.41 28.08 -15.67
N ASP A 365 1.19 27.23 -15.00
CA ASP A 365 2.62 27.10 -15.24
C ASP A 365 3.03 25.92 -16.15
N ARG A 366 2.06 25.26 -16.80
CA ARG A 366 2.30 24.01 -17.55
C ARG A 366 1.89 24.10 -19.00
N GLU A 367 2.46 23.22 -19.82
CA GLU A 367 2.01 23.04 -21.21
C GLU A 367 0.51 22.70 -21.23
N VAL A 368 -0.18 23.26 -22.21
CA VAL A 368 -1.63 23.00 -22.40
C VAL A 368 -1.84 21.53 -22.78
N LEU A 369 -2.67 20.85 -22.04
CA LEU A 369 -3.07 19.48 -22.33
C LEU A 369 -3.90 19.45 -23.63
N ASP A 370 -3.48 18.65 -24.61
CA ASP A 370 -4.39 18.26 -25.70
C ASP A 370 -5.43 17.28 -25.15
N LYS A 371 -6.55 17.85 -24.73
CA LYS A 371 -7.64 17.12 -24.08
C LYS A 371 -8.17 15.98 -24.96
N LYS A 372 -8.33 16.22 -26.28
CA LYS A 372 -8.87 15.20 -27.20
C LYS A 372 -7.90 14.04 -27.39
N ALA A 373 -6.62 14.34 -27.53
CA ALA A 373 -5.59 13.31 -27.63
C ALA A 373 -5.52 12.47 -26.34
N ALA A 374 -5.54 13.10 -25.16
CA ALA A 374 -5.53 12.42 -23.88
C ALA A 374 -6.81 11.57 -23.64
N GLU A 375 -8.00 12.10 -23.98
CA GLU A 375 -9.26 11.32 -23.92
C GLU A 375 -9.18 10.08 -24.80
N GLN A 376 -8.64 10.21 -26.01
CA GLN A 376 -8.51 9.07 -26.94
C GLN A 376 -7.48 8.05 -26.44
N GLU A 377 -6.33 8.50 -25.93
CA GLU A 377 -5.30 7.61 -25.41
C GLU A 377 -5.82 6.81 -24.20
N ILE A 378 -6.46 7.48 -23.23
CA ILE A 378 -7.03 6.80 -22.04
C ILE A 378 -8.14 5.85 -22.47
N SER A 379 -9.02 6.25 -23.41
CA SER A 379 -10.09 5.39 -23.91
C SER A 379 -9.53 4.13 -24.57
N ASN A 380 -8.45 4.24 -25.34
CA ASN A 380 -7.79 3.10 -25.97
C ASN A 380 -7.14 2.17 -24.94
N LEU A 381 -6.50 2.73 -23.90
CA LEU A 381 -5.82 1.96 -22.86
C LEU A 381 -6.82 1.20 -21.97
N LEU A 382 -7.98 1.80 -21.68
CA LEU A 382 -8.97 1.23 -20.75
C LEU A 382 -10.12 0.50 -21.45
N GLY A 383 -10.22 0.58 -22.78
CA GLY A 383 -11.29 -0.07 -23.56
C GLY A 383 -12.69 0.50 -23.34
N CYS A 384 -12.80 1.72 -22.80
CA CYS A 384 -14.09 2.37 -22.53
C CYS A 384 -14.07 3.86 -22.90
N GLU A 385 -15.26 4.47 -23.09
CA GLU A 385 -15.36 5.90 -23.35
C GLU A 385 -14.85 6.70 -22.14
N CYS A 386 -13.86 7.57 -22.37
CA CYS A 386 -13.31 8.48 -21.39
C CYS A 386 -13.55 9.93 -21.77
N LYS A 387 -13.90 10.77 -20.78
CA LYS A 387 -13.99 12.22 -20.91
C LYS A 387 -13.13 12.89 -19.84
N ILE A 388 -12.45 13.95 -20.22
CA ILE A 388 -11.69 14.79 -19.31
C ILE A 388 -12.48 16.08 -19.03
N LYS A 389 -12.60 16.43 -17.75
CA LYS A 389 -13.11 17.71 -17.29
C LYS A 389 -11.98 18.49 -16.65
N LEU A 390 -11.64 19.64 -17.23
CA LEU A 390 -10.70 20.58 -16.63
C LEU A 390 -11.46 21.55 -15.73
N ASN A 391 -11.02 21.70 -14.51
CA ASN A 391 -11.54 22.63 -13.52
C ASN A 391 -10.47 23.71 -13.28
N LYS A 392 -10.87 24.87 -12.77
CA LYS A 392 -9.91 25.92 -12.43
C LYS A 392 -9.02 25.46 -11.27
N TYR A 393 -7.81 26.01 -11.23
CA TYR A 393 -6.88 25.76 -10.13
C TYR A 393 -7.54 26.08 -8.77
N GLY A 394 -7.47 25.15 -7.83
CA GLY A 394 -8.08 25.26 -6.49
C GLY A 394 -9.55 24.83 -6.40
N GLU A 395 -10.24 24.52 -7.52
CA GLU A 395 -11.63 24.08 -7.49
C GLU A 395 -11.77 22.59 -7.09
N LEU A 396 -10.83 21.74 -7.53
CA LEU A 396 -10.84 20.31 -7.23
C LEU A 396 -10.15 20.01 -5.89
N PHE A 397 -9.09 20.72 -5.60
CA PHE A 397 -8.26 20.53 -4.42
C PHE A 397 -7.99 21.86 -3.71
N ASP A 398 -8.53 22.00 -2.49
CA ASP A 398 -8.44 23.22 -1.70
C ASP A 398 -7.05 23.40 -1.06
N ARG A 399 -6.21 24.24 -1.66
CA ARG A 399 -4.84 24.54 -1.20
C ARG A 399 -4.81 25.29 0.14
N GLU A 400 -5.83 26.05 0.48
CA GLU A 400 -5.87 26.70 1.80
C GLU A 400 -6.06 25.67 2.91
N LYS A 401 -6.87 24.63 2.67
CA LYS A 401 -7.00 23.51 3.60
C LYS A 401 -5.70 22.72 3.70
N LEU A 402 -4.98 22.53 2.58
CA LEU A 402 -3.67 21.88 2.59
C LEU A 402 -2.68 22.63 3.48
N LEU A 403 -2.66 23.97 3.42
CA LEU A 403 -1.75 24.79 4.23
C LEU A 403 -2.14 24.85 5.71
N LYS A 404 -3.43 24.81 6.04
CA LYS A 404 -3.97 25.03 7.39
C LYS A 404 -4.30 23.74 8.14
N MET A 405 -4.66 22.68 7.44
CA MET A 405 -5.15 21.42 8.02
C MET A 405 -4.39 20.24 7.49
N GLN A 406 -4.32 19.16 8.27
CA GLN A 406 -3.95 17.85 7.76
C GLN A 406 -5.16 17.21 7.09
N LEU A 407 -4.97 16.75 5.87
CA LEU A 407 -5.90 15.84 5.22
C LEU A 407 -5.65 14.44 5.80
N THR A 408 -6.56 13.97 6.64
CA THR A 408 -6.31 12.81 7.51
C THR A 408 -6.72 11.46 6.91
N ILE A 409 -7.23 11.42 5.67
CA ILE A 409 -7.89 10.25 5.13
C ILE A 409 -7.23 9.83 3.82
N LYS A 410 -7.17 8.51 3.59
CA LYS A 410 -6.90 7.96 2.27
C LYS A 410 -7.94 8.55 1.32
N PRO A 411 -7.56 9.39 0.36
CA PRO A 411 -8.53 10.05 -0.50
C PRO A 411 -9.24 9.01 -1.35
N LYS A 412 -10.54 9.18 -1.50
CA LYS A 412 -11.30 8.44 -2.49
C LYS A 412 -11.14 9.17 -3.83
N TYR A 413 -10.39 8.59 -4.74
CA TYR A 413 -10.25 9.12 -6.10
C TYR A 413 -11.44 8.82 -7.00
N ILE A 414 -12.38 7.98 -6.55
CA ILE A 414 -13.43 7.39 -7.37
C ILE A 414 -14.81 7.67 -6.78
N ALA A 415 -15.73 8.17 -7.61
CA ALA A 415 -17.13 8.31 -7.31
C ALA A 415 -17.97 7.45 -8.27
N ASP A 416 -18.68 6.46 -7.71
CA ASP A 416 -19.56 5.56 -8.45
C ASP A 416 -20.97 6.14 -8.58
N TYR A 417 -21.41 6.37 -9.82
CA TYR A 417 -22.74 6.81 -10.19
C TYR A 417 -23.50 5.77 -11.03
N SER A 418 -23.06 4.51 -11.02
CA SER A 418 -23.66 3.44 -11.82
C SER A 418 -25.11 3.14 -11.45
N GLN A 419 -25.52 3.50 -10.21
CA GLN A 419 -26.86 3.26 -9.67
C GLN A 419 -27.81 4.47 -9.84
N THR A 420 -27.34 5.61 -10.33
CA THR A 420 -28.14 6.83 -10.49
C THR A 420 -28.45 7.11 -11.95
N SER A 421 -29.72 7.42 -12.27
CA SER A 421 -30.13 7.84 -13.62
C SER A 421 -29.60 9.23 -14.00
N ASP A 422 -29.36 10.08 -13.00
CA ASP A 422 -28.88 11.44 -13.16
C ASP A 422 -27.39 11.49 -12.86
N TYR A 423 -26.63 12.03 -13.81
CA TYR A 423 -25.21 12.28 -13.71
C TYR A 423 -24.94 13.75 -13.39
N PRO A 424 -25.27 14.22 -12.18
CA PRO A 424 -24.84 15.52 -11.74
C PRO A 424 -23.63 15.36 -10.84
N CYS A 425 -22.45 15.16 -11.45
CA CYS A 425 -21.24 15.45 -10.71
C CYS A 425 -21.16 16.94 -10.53
N THR A 426 -21.77 17.46 -9.47
CA THR A 426 -21.33 18.75 -8.98
C THR A 426 -19.94 18.56 -8.40
N LEU A 427 -19.09 19.57 -8.56
CA LEU A 427 -17.76 19.59 -7.93
C LEU A 427 -17.85 19.31 -6.43
N ASN A 428 -18.91 19.79 -5.76
CA ASN A 428 -19.19 19.52 -4.35
C ASN A 428 -19.40 18.04 -4.02
N ASP A 429 -19.99 17.24 -4.91
CA ASP A 429 -20.19 15.80 -4.68
C ASP A 429 -18.88 15.04 -4.84
N LEU A 430 -18.02 15.49 -5.75
CA LEU A 430 -16.66 14.98 -5.90
C LEU A 430 -15.80 15.34 -4.68
N LEU A 431 -15.88 16.57 -4.20
CA LEU A 431 -15.12 17.04 -3.03
C LEU A 431 -15.52 16.35 -1.72
N LYS A 432 -16.77 15.90 -1.58
CA LYS A 432 -17.18 15.02 -0.45
C LYS A 432 -16.41 13.69 -0.45
N GLY A 433 -15.98 13.21 -1.60
CA GLY A 433 -15.15 12.02 -1.72
C GLY A 433 -13.71 12.21 -1.20
N TYR A 434 -13.17 13.43 -1.19
CA TYR A 434 -11.83 13.76 -0.64
C TYR A 434 -11.81 13.89 0.89
N GLY A 435 -12.92 13.59 1.58
CA GLY A 435 -12.92 13.58 3.04
C GLY A 435 -12.57 14.94 3.65
N THR A 436 -13.40 15.93 3.39
CA THR A 436 -13.46 17.10 4.26
C THR A 436 -14.13 16.67 5.56
N PHE A 437 -13.38 16.53 6.60
CA PHE A 437 -13.87 16.52 7.98
C PHE A 437 -13.45 17.78 8.69
#